data_86d18346a203885f57629b8402e59a4b
#
_entry.id   86d18346a203885f57629b8402e59a4b
#
_cell.length_a   1.000
_cell.length_b   1.000
_cell.length_c   1.000
_cell.angle_alpha   90.00
_cell.angle_beta   90.00
_cell.angle_gamma   90.00
#
_symmetry.space_group_name_H-M   'P 1'
#
loop_
_entity.id
_entity.type
_entity.pdbx_description
1 polymer ?
#
loop_
_entity_poly.entity_id
_entity_poly.type
_entity_poly.pdbx_seq_one_letter_code
_entity_poly.pdbx_strand_id
1 'polypeptide(L)'
;MDPINLYDYEALAQARLTTMAYDYYASGAHDEITLRENHAAYDRIPLRYRVLRDISQRTTVTTVLGHPLSMPVIVAPTAFHKLACPDGEVATVRAAGNAGTLMILSTLSTTSIEDVMAAATGPVWFQLCLLYTSPSPRDGLLSRMPSSA
;
A
#
# COMPACT_ATOMS: atom_id res chain seq x y z
N MET A 1 -5.37 21.17 -12.98
CA MET A 1 -6.67 20.65 -12.49
C MET A 1 -6.37 19.97 -11.18
N ASP A 2 -7.14 20.25 -10.13
CA ASP A 2 -6.94 19.58 -8.84
C ASP A 2 -7.50 18.16 -8.93
N PRO A 3 -6.77 17.15 -8.44
CA PRO A 3 -7.19 15.76 -8.50
C PRO A 3 -8.41 15.52 -7.62
N ILE A 4 -9.41 14.83 -8.14
CA ILE A 4 -10.65 14.49 -7.42
C ILE A 4 -10.76 12.99 -7.10
N ASN A 5 -9.88 12.18 -7.67
CA ASN A 5 -9.78 10.74 -7.43
C ASN A 5 -8.32 10.26 -7.57
N LEU A 6 -8.07 8.99 -7.26
CA LEU A 6 -6.71 8.44 -7.30
C LEU A 6 -6.13 8.32 -8.72
N TYR A 7 -6.96 8.14 -9.74
CA TYR A 7 -6.49 8.06 -11.13
C TYR A 7 -5.94 9.40 -11.64
N ASP A 8 -6.48 10.52 -11.14
CA ASP A 8 -5.98 11.84 -11.50
C ASP A 8 -4.54 12.05 -11.01
N TYR A 9 -4.16 11.42 -9.88
CA TYR A 9 -2.79 11.46 -9.38
C TYR A 9 -1.81 10.69 -10.27
N GLU A 10 -2.25 9.64 -10.96
CA GLU A 10 -1.39 8.88 -11.87
C GLU A 10 -0.90 9.77 -13.02
N ALA A 11 -1.78 10.54 -13.64
CA ALA A 11 -1.42 11.48 -14.70
C ALA A 11 -0.45 12.57 -14.20
N LEU A 12 -0.65 13.07 -12.98
CA LEU A 12 0.24 14.04 -12.34
C LEU A 12 1.62 13.43 -12.02
N ALA A 13 1.64 12.17 -11.58
CA ALA A 13 2.88 11.44 -11.32
C ALA A 13 3.67 11.21 -12.61
N GLN A 14 3.02 10.76 -13.68
CA GLN A 14 3.64 10.57 -14.99
C GLN A 14 4.31 11.84 -15.51
N ALA A 15 3.68 13.00 -15.31
CA ALA A 15 4.23 14.28 -15.74
C ALA A 15 5.43 14.79 -14.90
N ARG A 16 5.63 14.23 -13.70
CA ARG A 16 6.64 14.73 -12.73
C ARG A 16 7.78 13.76 -12.48
N LEU A 17 7.52 12.47 -12.57
CA LEU A 17 8.52 11.44 -12.33
C LEU A 17 9.43 11.25 -13.54
N THR A 18 10.64 10.75 -13.30
CA THR A 18 11.45 10.21 -14.39
C THR A 18 10.78 8.98 -14.99
N THR A 19 11.01 8.69 -16.27
CA THR A 19 10.46 7.49 -16.93
C THR A 19 10.76 6.22 -16.13
N MET A 20 12.00 6.06 -15.66
CA MET A 20 12.41 4.91 -14.86
C MET A 20 11.57 4.76 -13.57
N ALA A 21 11.35 5.85 -12.84
CA ALA A 21 10.57 5.81 -11.60
C ALA A 21 9.09 5.56 -11.88
N TYR A 22 8.53 6.20 -12.90
CA TYR A 22 7.14 5.98 -13.29
C TYR A 22 6.91 4.54 -13.73
N ASP A 23 7.72 4.01 -14.64
CA ASP A 23 7.58 2.64 -15.14
C ASP A 23 7.73 1.61 -14.01
N TYR A 24 8.61 1.87 -13.04
CA TYR A 24 8.76 0.99 -11.86
C TYR A 24 7.45 0.87 -11.07
N TYR A 25 6.72 1.97 -10.86
CA TYR A 25 5.47 1.94 -10.08
C TYR A 25 4.26 1.55 -10.91
N ALA A 26 4.20 1.93 -12.17
CA ALA A 26 3.03 1.76 -13.01
C ALA A 26 2.95 0.38 -13.69
N SER A 27 4.09 -0.28 -13.93
CA SER A 27 4.11 -1.56 -14.63
C SER A 27 3.78 -2.75 -13.73
N GLY A 28 3.24 -3.79 -14.34
CA GLY A 28 2.99 -5.09 -13.73
C GLY A 28 3.95 -6.17 -14.22
N ALA A 29 3.86 -7.36 -13.64
CA ALA A 29 4.66 -8.52 -14.04
C ALA A 29 4.13 -9.16 -15.33
N HIS A 30 5.05 -9.59 -16.21
CA HIS A 30 4.75 -10.30 -17.46
C HIS A 30 3.69 -9.59 -18.32
N ASP A 31 2.58 -10.26 -18.60
CA ASP A 31 1.48 -9.75 -19.43
C ASP A 31 0.52 -8.82 -18.68
N GLU A 32 0.86 -8.42 -17.45
CA GLU A 32 0.10 -7.49 -16.62
C GLU A 32 -1.37 -7.89 -16.37
N ILE A 33 -1.66 -9.19 -16.39
CA ILE A 33 -3.02 -9.69 -16.18
C ILE A 33 -3.53 -9.27 -14.80
N THR A 34 -2.73 -9.50 -13.76
CA THR A 34 -3.10 -9.15 -12.38
C THR A 34 -3.23 -7.63 -12.20
N LEU A 35 -2.38 -6.85 -12.85
CA LEU A 35 -2.47 -5.39 -12.80
C LEU A 35 -3.83 -4.91 -13.33
N ARG A 36 -4.25 -5.41 -14.48
CA ARG A 36 -5.58 -5.09 -15.04
C ARG A 36 -6.73 -5.62 -14.18
N GLU A 37 -6.60 -6.84 -13.66
CA GLU A 37 -7.63 -7.45 -12.80
C GLU A 37 -7.80 -6.71 -11.47
N ASN A 38 -6.78 -6.09 -10.92
CA ASN A 38 -6.89 -5.27 -9.71
C ASN A 38 -7.93 -4.15 -9.85
N HIS A 39 -8.15 -3.64 -11.05
CA HIS A 39 -9.19 -2.67 -11.35
C HIS A 39 -10.50 -3.35 -11.76
N ALA A 40 -10.46 -4.21 -12.78
CA ALA A 40 -11.64 -4.85 -13.35
C ALA A 40 -12.44 -5.70 -12.34
N ALA A 41 -11.80 -6.21 -11.28
CA ALA A 41 -12.49 -6.96 -10.24
C ALA A 41 -13.54 -6.10 -9.49
N TYR A 42 -13.24 -4.83 -9.26
CA TYR A 42 -14.18 -3.92 -8.59
C TYR A 42 -15.40 -3.61 -9.44
N ASP A 43 -15.27 -3.53 -10.76
CA ASP A 43 -16.37 -3.29 -11.69
C ASP A 43 -17.42 -4.42 -11.65
N ARG A 44 -16.99 -5.61 -11.24
CA ARG A 44 -17.88 -6.79 -11.09
C ARG A 44 -18.58 -6.86 -9.74
N ILE A 45 -18.31 -5.94 -8.81
CA ILE A 45 -18.88 -5.91 -7.46
C ILE A 45 -19.78 -4.67 -7.32
N PRO A 46 -21.04 -4.70 -7.79
CA PRO A 46 -21.93 -3.56 -7.70
C PRO A 46 -22.32 -3.27 -6.25
N LEU A 47 -22.36 -1.98 -5.92
CA LEU A 47 -22.87 -1.53 -4.63
C LEU A 47 -24.38 -1.60 -4.60
N ARG A 48 -24.94 -2.33 -3.62
CA ARG A 48 -26.39 -2.39 -3.41
C ARG A 48 -26.81 -1.26 -2.46
N TYR A 49 -27.46 -0.25 -3.00
CA TYR A 49 -28.01 0.84 -2.21
C TYR A 49 -29.13 0.38 -1.28
N ARG A 50 -29.12 0.89 -0.06
CA ARG A 50 -30.21 0.73 0.92
C ARG A 50 -30.77 2.10 1.23
N VAL A 51 -31.83 2.49 0.54
CA VAL A 51 -32.53 3.75 0.76
C VAL A 51 -33.37 3.72 2.05
N LEU A 52 -33.69 4.89 2.60
CA LEU A 52 -34.50 5.08 3.82
C LEU A 52 -33.93 4.38 5.07
N ARG A 53 -32.62 4.20 5.12
CA ARG A 53 -31.91 3.73 6.32
C ARG A 53 -31.32 4.92 7.05
N ASP A 54 -31.54 4.96 8.37
CA ASP A 54 -30.82 5.92 9.23
C ASP A 54 -29.31 5.61 9.22
N ILE A 55 -28.51 6.62 8.89
CA ILE A 55 -27.04 6.55 8.83
C ILE A 55 -26.39 7.51 9.83
N SER A 56 -27.13 8.07 10.76
CA SER A 56 -26.63 9.05 11.74
C SER A 56 -25.52 8.47 12.63
N GLN A 57 -25.54 7.16 12.88
CA GLN A 57 -24.58 6.43 13.71
C GLN A 57 -23.53 5.66 12.91
N ARG A 58 -23.34 5.99 11.59
CA ARG A 58 -22.32 5.32 10.81
C ARG A 58 -20.91 5.63 11.34
N THR A 59 -20.07 4.63 11.33
CA THR A 59 -18.64 4.76 11.65
C THR A 59 -17.80 3.90 10.74
N THR A 60 -16.59 4.32 10.45
CA THR A 60 -15.55 3.56 9.74
C THR A 60 -14.47 3.03 10.69
N VAL A 61 -14.58 3.36 11.98
CA VAL A 61 -13.62 2.90 12.99
C VAL A 61 -13.58 1.37 13.04
N THR A 62 -12.38 0.84 13.09
CA THR A 62 -12.12 -0.61 13.19
C THR A 62 -10.88 -0.88 14.02
N THR A 63 -10.62 -2.15 14.32
CA THR A 63 -9.40 -2.58 15.01
C THR A 63 -8.76 -3.71 14.22
N VAL A 64 -7.47 -3.58 13.94
CA VAL A 64 -6.69 -4.59 13.21
C VAL A 64 -5.49 -4.99 14.06
N LEU A 65 -5.39 -6.26 14.42
CA LEU A 65 -4.33 -6.82 15.29
C LEU A 65 -4.07 -5.97 16.56
N GLY A 66 -5.15 -5.52 17.21
CA GLY A 66 -5.07 -4.72 18.44
C GLY A 66 -4.85 -3.22 18.24
N HIS A 67 -4.61 -2.75 17.03
CA HIS A 67 -4.46 -1.32 16.71
C HIS A 67 -5.81 -0.72 16.29
N PRO A 68 -6.33 0.29 17.02
CA PRO A 68 -7.52 1.01 16.61
C PRO A 68 -7.19 1.92 15.41
N LEU A 69 -8.06 1.89 14.39
CA LEU A 69 -7.92 2.69 13.17
C LEU A 69 -9.21 3.49 12.94
N SER A 70 -9.09 4.70 12.41
CA SER A 70 -10.25 5.55 12.06
C SER A 70 -11.03 5.03 10.85
N MET A 71 -10.39 4.18 10.02
CA MET A 71 -10.99 3.61 8.82
C MET A 71 -10.32 2.27 8.44
N PRO A 72 -11.02 1.38 7.71
CA PRO A 72 -10.48 0.07 7.30
C PRO A 72 -9.59 0.17 6.05
N VAL A 73 -8.73 1.19 5.98
CA VAL A 73 -7.76 1.40 4.90
C VAL A 73 -6.38 1.51 5.53
N ILE A 74 -5.44 0.73 5.03
CA ILE A 74 -4.05 0.67 5.52
C ILE A 74 -3.12 0.99 4.35
N VAL A 75 -2.06 1.74 4.61
CA VAL A 75 -1.04 2.04 3.59
C VAL A 75 -0.17 0.80 3.40
N ALA A 76 -0.28 0.17 2.23
CA ALA A 76 0.48 -1.02 1.87
C ALA A 76 1.98 -0.72 1.74
N PRO A 77 2.86 -1.74 1.91
CA PRO A 77 4.28 -1.56 1.72
C PRO A 77 4.60 -1.22 0.26
N THR A 78 5.28 -0.10 0.07
CA THR A 78 5.75 0.35 -1.24
C THR A 78 7.26 0.59 -1.16
N ALA A 79 8.00 0.08 -2.14
CA ALA A 79 9.45 0.24 -2.18
C ALA A 79 9.85 1.63 -2.69
N PHE A 80 11.02 2.09 -2.26
CA PHE A 80 11.77 3.20 -2.86
C PHE A 80 11.02 4.53 -2.94
N HIS A 81 10.31 4.95 -1.90
CA HIS A 81 9.54 6.20 -1.92
C HIS A 81 10.32 7.43 -2.38
N LYS A 82 11.64 7.49 -2.12
CA LYS A 82 12.48 8.62 -2.57
C LYS A 82 12.72 8.69 -4.07
N LEU A 83 12.35 7.66 -4.84
CA LEU A 83 12.29 7.77 -6.30
C LEU A 83 11.15 8.68 -6.76
N ALA A 84 10.08 8.79 -5.97
CA ALA A 84 8.91 9.59 -6.28
C ALA A 84 8.91 10.95 -5.55
N CYS A 85 9.38 10.99 -4.30
CA CYS A 85 9.33 12.19 -3.47
C CYS A 85 10.54 12.24 -2.54
N PRO A 86 11.27 13.38 -2.44
CA PRO A 86 12.45 13.51 -1.57
C PRO A 86 12.18 13.19 -0.09
N ASP A 87 10.98 13.50 0.41
CA ASP A 87 10.59 13.21 1.79
C ASP A 87 10.30 11.73 2.04
N GLY A 88 10.10 10.95 0.97
CA GLY A 88 10.01 9.50 1.00
C GLY A 88 8.99 8.95 2.00
N GLU A 89 9.41 7.92 2.73
CA GLU A 89 8.60 7.22 3.72
C GLU A 89 8.21 8.10 4.91
N VAL A 90 8.98 9.16 5.20
CA VAL A 90 8.67 10.11 6.28
C VAL A 90 7.37 10.85 6.00
N ALA A 91 7.16 11.30 4.75
CA ALA A 91 5.91 11.94 4.36
C ALA A 91 4.73 10.98 4.49
N THR A 92 4.92 9.74 4.05
CA THR A 92 3.88 8.70 4.06
C THR A 92 3.47 8.31 5.48
N VAL A 93 4.44 8.12 6.40
CA VAL A 93 4.12 7.72 7.78
C VAL A 93 3.40 8.83 8.54
N ARG A 94 3.76 10.10 8.31
CA ARG A 94 3.05 11.25 8.87
C ARG A 94 1.63 11.34 8.33
N ALA A 95 1.45 11.16 7.03
CA ALA A 95 0.14 11.20 6.40
C ALA A 95 -0.78 10.08 6.93
N ALA A 96 -0.26 8.86 7.06
CA ALA A 96 -1.00 7.73 7.63
C ALA A 96 -1.44 8.00 9.07
N GLY A 97 -0.51 8.46 9.92
CA GLY A 97 -0.82 8.79 11.31
C GLY A 97 -1.83 9.93 11.43
N ASN A 98 -1.71 10.98 10.64
CA ASN A 98 -2.67 12.10 10.61
C ASN A 98 -4.07 11.66 10.15
N ALA A 99 -4.15 10.66 9.26
CA ALA A 99 -5.41 10.07 8.84
C ALA A 99 -5.98 9.05 9.85
N GLY A 100 -5.28 8.79 10.95
CA GLY A 100 -5.68 7.82 11.97
C GLY A 100 -5.64 6.37 11.47
N THR A 101 -4.73 6.06 10.56
CA THR A 101 -4.48 4.72 10.06
C THR A 101 -3.03 4.31 10.26
N LEU A 102 -2.65 3.13 9.82
CA LEU A 102 -1.29 2.64 9.91
C LEU A 102 -0.61 2.54 8.54
N MET A 103 0.71 2.61 8.54
CA MET A 103 1.57 2.35 7.40
C MET A 103 2.30 1.03 7.61
N ILE A 104 2.46 0.24 6.54
CA ILE A 104 3.38 -0.90 6.51
C ILE A 104 4.65 -0.46 5.78
N LEU A 105 5.75 -0.40 6.50
CA LEU A 105 7.05 -0.05 5.94
C LEU A 105 7.61 -1.22 5.12
N SER A 106 8.03 -0.94 3.89
CA SER A 106 8.62 -1.94 3.00
C SER A 106 10.03 -2.36 3.45
N THR A 107 10.40 -3.61 3.20
CA THR A 107 11.79 -4.08 3.29
C THR A 107 12.74 -3.25 2.41
N LEU A 108 12.25 -2.76 1.26
CA LEU A 108 12.99 -1.92 0.32
C LEU A 108 12.74 -0.42 0.56
N SER A 109 12.59 -0.03 1.81
CA SER A 109 12.49 1.38 2.20
C SER A 109 13.76 2.14 1.86
N THR A 110 13.62 3.39 1.42
CA THR A 110 14.74 4.33 1.19
C THR A 110 15.10 5.15 2.43
N THR A 111 14.32 5.00 3.50
CA THR A 111 14.54 5.66 4.79
C THR A 111 14.73 4.58 5.86
N SER A 112 15.62 4.81 6.81
CA SER A 112 15.86 3.86 7.91
C SER A 112 14.60 3.65 8.76
N ILE A 113 14.49 2.47 9.40
CA ILE A 113 13.37 2.17 10.30
C ILE A 113 13.33 3.20 11.43
N GLU A 114 14.50 3.57 11.95
CA GLU A 114 14.67 4.51 13.04
C GLU A 114 14.11 5.89 12.67
N ASP A 115 14.45 6.40 11.49
CA ASP A 115 13.99 7.71 11.02
C ASP A 115 12.47 7.70 10.75
N VAL A 116 11.94 6.61 10.18
CA VAL A 116 10.50 6.46 9.98
C VAL A 116 9.77 6.43 11.31
N MET A 117 10.26 5.66 12.29
CA MET A 117 9.67 5.58 13.62
C MET A 117 9.76 6.89 14.38
N ALA A 118 10.85 7.65 14.25
CA ALA A 118 10.96 8.98 14.83
C ALA A 118 9.95 9.98 14.26
N ALA A 119 9.52 9.80 13.01
CA ALA A 119 8.54 10.65 12.34
C ALA A 119 7.10 10.15 12.48
N ALA A 120 6.91 8.92 12.97
CA ALA A 120 5.58 8.30 13.07
C ALA A 120 4.71 8.96 14.14
N THR A 121 3.45 9.23 13.80
CA THR A 121 2.40 9.72 14.72
C THR A 121 1.32 8.67 14.97
N GLY A 122 1.45 7.50 14.37
CA GLY A 122 0.54 6.35 14.48
C GLY A 122 1.31 5.02 14.39
N PRO A 123 0.60 3.90 14.43
CA PRO A 123 1.25 2.59 14.38
C PRO A 123 1.91 2.34 13.02
N VAL A 124 3.07 1.66 13.05
CA VAL A 124 3.81 1.25 11.85
C VAL A 124 4.07 -0.25 11.95
N TRP A 125 3.78 -0.97 10.88
CA TRP A 125 4.20 -2.36 10.72
C TRP A 125 5.36 -2.44 9.75
N PHE A 126 6.11 -3.52 9.81
CA PHE A 126 7.22 -3.79 8.92
C PHE A 126 6.93 -5.01 8.05
N GLN A 127 7.13 -4.88 6.75
CA GLN A 127 7.09 -6.01 5.82
C GLN A 127 8.44 -6.73 5.84
N LEU A 128 8.45 -7.98 6.24
CA LEU A 128 9.58 -8.88 6.00
C LEU A 128 9.41 -9.55 4.63
N CYS A 129 10.19 -9.11 3.65
CA CYS A 129 10.20 -9.73 2.32
C CYS A 129 11.29 -10.82 2.26
N LEU A 130 10.88 -12.06 2.24
CA LEU A 130 11.79 -13.21 2.23
C LEU A 130 12.46 -13.44 0.86
N LEU A 131 11.99 -12.81 -0.20
CA LEU A 131 12.53 -13.00 -1.56
C LEU A 131 13.92 -12.40 -1.75
N TYR A 132 14.32 -11.43 -0.91
CA TYR A 132 15.54 -10.66 -1.12
C TYR A 132 16.54 -10.67 0.04
N THR A 133 16.16 -11.11 1.24
CA THR A 133 16.93 -10.75 2.42
C THR A 133 17.41 -11.88 3.29
N SER A 134 17.00 -13.12 3.06
CA SER A 134 17.44 -14.18 3.97
C SER A 134 17.51 -15.54 3.27
N PRO A 135 18.69 -16.17 3.25
CA PRO A 135 18.76 -17.61 3.03
C PRO A 135 18.18 -18.29 4.27
N SER A 136 16.86 -18.26 4.42
CA SER A 136 16.19 -19.05 5.44
C SER A 136 16.18 -20.51 5.00
N PRO A 137 16.48 -21.45 5.91
CA PRO A 137 16.27 -22.88 5.60
C PRO A 137 14.83 -23.21 5.17
N ARG A 138 13.86 -22.32 5.45
CA ARG A 138 12.47 -22.43 5.02
C ARG A 138 12.26 -22.07 3.55
N ASP A 139 13.09 -21.22 2.95
CA ASP A 139 12.98 -20.86 1.53
C ASP A 139 13.29 -22.07 0.64
N GLY A 140 14.17 -22.95 1.07
CA GLY A 140 14.43 -24.23 0.41
C GLY A 140 13.29 -25.25 0.52
N LEU A 141 12.39 -25.10 1.50
CA LEU A 141 11.23 -25.98 1.71
C LEU A 141 10.03 -25.53 0.86
N LEU A 142 9.84 -24.24 0.64
CA LEU A 142 8.77 -23.71 -0.22
C LEU A 142 8.99 -24.07 -1.69
N SER A 143 10.24 -24.13 -2.15
CA SER A 143 10.59 -24.59 -3.49
C SER A 143 10.42 -26.10 -3.71
N ARG A 144 10.18 -26.88 -2.65
CA ARG A 144 10.01 -28.34 -2.66
C ARG A 144 8.57 -28.80 -2.39
N MET A 145 7.61 -27.90 -2.29
CA MET A 145 6.22 -28.32 -2.29
C MET A 145 5.88 -28.91 -3.67
N PRO A 146 5.60 -30.23 -3.77
CA PRO A 146 5.11 -30.77 -5.02
C PRO A 146 3.81 -30.04 -5.35
N SER A 147 3.68 -29.57 -6.58
CA SER A 147 2.39 -29.22 -7.16
C SER A 147 1.53 -30.47 -7.08
N SER A 148 0.86 -30.68 -5.97
CA SER A 148 -0.11 -31.75 -5.86
C SER A 148 -1.33 -31.36 -6.64
N ALA A 149 -1.52 -32.13 -7.61
CA ALA A 149 -2.65 -32.49 -8.42
C ALA A 149 -4.02 -32.01 -7.92
#